data_f325d853cabe823cd78e10cbccde026c
#
_entry.id   f325d853cabe823cd78e10cbccde026c
#
_cell.length_a   1.000
_cell.length_b   1.000
_cell.length_c   1.000
_cell.angle_alpha   90.00
_cell.angle_beta   90.00
_cell.angle_gamma   90.00
#
_symmetry.space_group_name_H-M   'P 1'
#
loop_
_entity.id
_entity.type
_entity.pdbx_description
1 polymer ?
#
loop_
_entity_poly.entity_id
_entity_poly.type
_entity_poly.pdbx_seq_one_letter_code
_entity_poly.pdbx_strand_id
1 'polypeptide(L)'
;MLLLSVKYTARPGGGEKFVREITDSGILDAVRAEDGCISYDYFFSAESRDTVLLIEKWVSPEQQEAHIQSAHMAELMKIKEKYILNTAVEKAVL
;
A
#
# COMPACT_ATOMS: atom_id res chain seq x y z
N MET A 1 1.13 9.41 -16.08
CA MET A 1 1.00 8.35 -15.09
C MET A 1 1.64 8.79 -13.79
N LEU A 2 1.00 8.51 -12.68
CA LEU A 2 1.54 8.75 -11.34
C LEU A 2 2.12 7.44 -10.80
N LEU A 3 3.37 7.49 -10.33
CA LEU A 3 4.05 6.40 -9.66
C LEU A 3 4.27 6.77 -8.20
N LEU A 4 3.91 5.88 -7.28
CA LEU A 4 4.27 6.01 -5.86
C LEU A 4 5.11 4.83 -5.42
N SER A 5 6.13 5.13 -4.62
CA SER A 5 6.92 4.15 -3.90
C SER A 5 6.68 4.39 -2.41
N VAL A 6 6.10 3.42 -1.73
CA VAL A 6 5.76 3.53 -0.30
C VAL A 6 6.54 2.47 0.46
N LYS A 7 7.46 2.91 1.29
CA LYS A 7 8.28 2.02 2.11
C LYS A 7 7.74 1.99 3.53
N TYR A 8 7.33 0.82 3.97
CA TYR A 8 6.85 0.57 5.32
C TYR A 8 7.93 -0.14 6.13
N THR A 9 8.19 0.36 7.33
CA THR A 9 9.00 -0.34 8.33
C THR A 9 8.06 -0.87 9.40
N ALA A 10 7.99 -2.20 9.52
CA ALA A 10 7.08 -2.86 10.44
C ALA A 10 7.76 -3.20 11.77
N ARG A 11 6.95 -3.47 12.77
CA ARG A 11 7.40 -4.09 14.03
C ARG A 11 8.00 -5.47 13.71
N PRO A 12 8.90 -6.01 14.56
CA PRO A 12 9.44 -7.34 14.36
C PRO A 12 8.33 -8.40 14.15
N GLY A 13 8.37 -9.08 13.02
CA GLY A 13 7.36 -10.06 12.63
C GLY A 13 6.09 -9.44 12.03
N GLY A 14 5.97 -8.14 12.00
CA GLY A 14 4.75 -7.45 11.54
C GLY A 14 4.60 -7.30 10.04
N GLY A 15 5.69 -7.35 9.28
CA GLY A 15 5.64 -7.13 7.83
C GLY A 15 4.78 -8.14 7.09
N GLU A 16 5.00 -9.43 7.34
CA GLU A 16 4.20 -10.50 6.73
C GLU A 16 2.74 -10.46 7.19
N LYS A 17 2.51 -10.18 8.47
CA LYS A 17 1.16 -10.07 9.03
C LYS A 17 0.39 -8.91 8.41
N PHE A 18 1.05 -7.79 8.21
CA PHE A 18 0.48 -6.61 7.56
C PHE A 18 -0.02 -6.95 6.15
N VAL A 19 0.86 -7.50 5.31
CA VAL A 19 0.52 -7.86 3.94
C VAL A 19 -0.58 -8.94 3.89
N ARG A 20 -0.49 -9.93 4.77
CA ARG A 20 -1.48 -11.01 4.85
C ARG A 20 -2.86 -10.49 5.22
N GLU A 21 -2.97 -9.62 6.23
CA GLU A 21 -4.27 -9.05 6.61
C GLU A 21 -4.88 -8.22 5.49
N ILE A 22 -4.08 -7.41 4.80
CA ILE A 22 -4.57 -6.63 3.67
C ILE A 22 -5.08 -7.54 2.56
N THR A 23 -4.37 -8.63 2.28
CA THR A 23 -4.76 -9.59 1.25
C THR A 23 -6.02 -10.35 1.65
N ASP A 24 -6.05 -10.88 2.86
CA ASP A 24 -7.15 -11.73 3.34
C ASP A 24 -8.45 -10.94 3.56
N SER A 25 -8.36 -9.66 3.86
CA SER A 25 -9.53 -8.78 4.05
C SER A 25 -10.23 -8.40 2.76
N GLY A 26 -9.63 -8.65 1.60
CA GLY A 26 -10.15 -8.22 0.30
C GLY A 26 -9.80 -6.78 -0.07
N ILE A 27 -9.08 -6.06 0.79
CA ILE A 27 -8.69 -4.66 0.52
C ILE A 27 -7.84 -4.56 -0.75
N LEU A 28 -6.89 -5.47 -0.93
CA LEU A 28 -6.00 -5.43 -2.09
C LEU A 28 -6.78 -5.57 -3.41
N ASP A 29 -7.72 -6.52 -3.45
CA ASP A 29 -8.57 -6.70 -4.63
C ASP A 29 -9.45 -5.48 -4.86
N ALA A 30 -9.99 -4.87 -3.81
CA ALA A 30 -10.81 -3.67 -3.90
C ALA A 30 -10.02 -2.48 -4.45
N VAL A 31 -8.79 -2.29 -4.01
CA VAL A 31 -7.91 -1.22 -4.51
C VAL A 31 -7.59 -1.43 -6.00
N ARG A 32 -7.27 -2.66 -6.38
CA ARG A 32 -6.93 -2.98 -7.77
C ARG A 32 -8.12 -2.81 -8.72
N ALA A 33 -9.34 -2.86 -8.21
CA ALA A 33 -10.56 -2.62 -8.98
C ALA A 33 -10.93 -1.14 -9.08
N GLU A 34 -10.25 -0.24 -8.38
CA GLU A 34 -10.54 1.20 -8.42
C GLU A 34 -10.22 1.79 -9.79
N ASP A 35 -11.00 2.79 -10.17
CA ASP A 35 -10.81 3.52 -11.41
C ASP A 35 -9.42 4.17 -11.44
N GLY A 36 -8.69 3.91 -12.52
CA GLY A 36 -7.35 4.46 -12.72
C GLY A 36 -6.22 3.71 -12.05
N CYS A 37 -6.50 2.66 -11.29
CA CYS A 37 -5.44 1.82 -10.71
C CYS A 37 -4.81 0.96 -11.81
N ILE A 38 -3.55 1.24 -12.16
CA ILE A 38 -2.79 0.47 -13.13
C ILE A 38 -2.17 -0.75 -12.44
N SER A 39 -1.55 -0.54 -11.29
CA SER A 39 -0.96 -1.60 -10.48
C SER A 39 -0.84 -1.17 -9.02
N TYR A 40 -0.84 -2.16 -8.14
CA TYR A 40 -0.77 -1.93 -6.69
C TYR A 40 -0.17 -3.21 -6.09
N ASP A 41 1.14 -3.22 -5.89
CA ASP A 41 1.86 -4.45 -5.56
C ASP A 41 2.76 -4.27 -4.35
N TYR A 42 2.71 -5.26 -3.45
CA TYR A 42 3.59 -5.33 -2.28
C TYR A 42 4.79 -6.22 -2.55
N PHE A 43 5.93 -5.81 -2.00
CA PHE A 43 7.19 -6.55 -2.07
C PHE A 43 7.85 -6.56 -0.70
N PHE A 44 8.60 -7.60 -0.42
CA PHE A 44 9.44 -7.63 0.78
C PHE A 44 10.89 -7.35 0.39
N SER A 45 11.61 -6.68 1.29
CA SER A 45 13.06 -6.53 1.12
C SER A 45 13.72 -7.91 1.16
N ALA A 46 14.74 -8.11 0.34
CA ALA A 46 15.55 -9.33 0.39
C ALA A 46 16.29 -9.50 1.73
N GLU A 47 16.49 -8.40 2.46
CA GLU A 47 17.22 -8.42 3.72
C GLU A 47 16.32 -8.54 4.94
N SER A 48 15.03 -8.16 4.84
CA SER A 48 14.11 -8.19 5.97
C SER A 48 12.67 -8.20 5.50
N ARG A 49 11.88 -9.16 6.01
CA ARG A 49 10.43 -9.20 5.75
C ARG A 49 9.66 -8.13 6.52
N ASP A 50 10.30 -7.42 7.43
CA ASP A 50 9.70 -6.28 8.13
C ASP A 50 9.91 -4.95 7.40
N THR A 51 10.61 -4.97 6.28
CA THR A 51 10.65 -3.86 5.33
C THR A 51 9.79 -4.24 4.13
N VAL A 52 8.67 -3.54 3.97
CA VAL A 52 7.69 -3.79 2.92
C VAL A 52 7.64 -2.60 1.97
N LEU A 53 7.75 -2.88 0.68
CA LEU A 53 7.65 -1.87 -0.35
C LEU A 53 6.33 -2.03 -1.09
N LEU A 54 5.59 -0.95 -1.25
CA LEU A 54 4.40 -0.88 -2.08
C LEU A 54 4.71 -0.01 -3.29
N ILE A 55 4.50 -0.54 -4.47
CA ILE A 55 4.58 0.23 -5.72
C ILE A 55 3.17 0.41 -6.26
N GLU A 56 2.74 1.67 -6.40
CA GLU A 56 1.44 2.02 -6.92
C GLU A 56 1.61 2.78 -8.24
N LYS A 57 0.79 2.45 -9.21
CA LYS A 57 0.70 3.18 -10.48
C LYS A 57 -0.74 3.55 -10.75
N TRP A 58 -0.96 4.83 -11.04
CA TRP A 58 -2.29 5.40 -11.31
C TRP A 58 -2.28 6.15 -12.63
N VAL A 59 -3.40 6.12 -13.34
CA VAL A 59 -3.54 6.86 -14.60
C VAL A 59 -3.34 8.35 -14.37
N SER A 60 -3.90 8.89 -13.27
CA SER A 60 -3.79 10.31 -12.94
C SER A 60 -3.67 10.55 -11.43
N PRO A 61 -3.13 11.71 -11.01
CA PRO A 61 -3.10 12.09 -9.59
C PRO A 61 -4.51 12.18 -8.97
N GLU A 62 -5.51 12.59 -9.73
CA GLU A 62 -6.90 12.73 -9.26
C GLU A 62 -7.49 11.39 -8.86
N GLN A 63 -7.18 10.34 -9.61
CA GLN A 63 -7.66 9.00 -9.29
C GLN A 63 -6.98 8.42 -8.06
N GLN A 64 -5.68 8.70 -7.88
CA GLN A 64 -4.98 8.33 -6.65
C GLN A 64 -5.54 9.07 -5.43
N GLU A 65 -5.92 10.33 -5.59
CA GLU A 65 -6.55 11.11 -4.52
C GLU A 65 -7.92 10.52 -4.14
N ALA A 66 -8.71 10.10 -5.12
CA ALA A 66 -9.97 9.42 -4.87
C ALA A 66 -9.76 8.09 -4.10
N HIS A 67 -8.69 7.36 -4.43
CA HIS A 67 -8.30 6.15 -3.73
C HIS A 67 -8.06 6.40 -2.23
N ILE A 68 -7.34 7.46 -1.89
CA ILE A 68 -7.03 7.80 -0.50
C ILE A 68 -8.31 8.02 0.32
N GLN A 69 -9.38 8.52 -0.30
CA GLN A 69 -10.64 8.82 0.38
C GLN A 69 -11.62 7.66 0.42
N SER A 70 -11.25 6.50 -0.11
CA SER A 70 -12.14 5.34 -0.18
C SER A 70 -12.35 4.69 1.20
N ALA A 71 -13.48 3.98 1.36
CA ALA A 71 -13.81 3.29 2.59
C ALA A 71 -12.80 2.20 2.95
N HIS A 72 -12.29 1.46 1.96
CA HIS A 72 -11.31 0.41 2.22
C HIS A 72 -9.94 0.95 2.61
N MET A 73 -9.63 2.21 2.29
CA MET A 73 -8.43 2.85 2.79
C MET A 73 -8.53 3.15 4.29
N ALA A 74 -9.72 3.46 4.80
CA ALA A 74 -9.94 3.60 6.24
C ALA A 74 -9.65 2.28 6.97
N GLU A 75 -10.06 1.15 6.39
CA GLU A 75 -9.77 -0.18 6.94
C GLU A 75 -8.27 -0.49 6.88
N LEU A 76 -7.62 -0.16 5.76
CA LEU A 76 -6.18 -0.34 5.61
C LEU A 76 -5.40 0.43 6.69
N MET A 77 -5.83 1.64 7.01
CA MET A 77 -5.18 2.45 8.04
C MET A 77 -5.25 1.80 9.41
N LYS A 78 -6.35 1.11 9.73
CA LYS A 78 -6.49 0.35 10.99
C LYS A 78 -5.52 -0.82 11.05
N ILE A 79 -5.33 -1.52 9.94
CA ILE A 79 -4.37 -2.63 9.85
C ILE A 79 -2.95 -2.07 9.98
N LYS A 80 -2.66 -0.98 9.30
CA LYS A 80 -1.37 -0.31 9.35
C LYS A 80 -0.98 0.07 10.78
N GLU A 81 -1.90 0.61 11.55
CA GLU A 81 -1.66 1.00 12.95
C GLU A 81 -1.17 -0.16 13.82
N LYS A 82 -1.57 -1.39 13.52
CA LYS A 82 -1.18 -2.57 14.28
C LYS A 82 0.28 -2.96 14.07
N TYR A 83 0.82 -2.74 12.87
CA TYR A 83 2.07 -3.37 12.46
C TYR A 83 3.16 -2.38 12.03
N ILE A 84 2.81 -1.20 11.57
CA ILE A 84 3.74 -0.29 10.90
C ILE A 84 4.24 0.79 11.85
N LEU A 85 5.56 0.90 11.95
CA LEU A 85 6.24 1.91 12.77
C LEU A 85 6.55 3.19 12.00
N ASN A 86 6.86 3.06 10.70
CA ASN A 86 7.26 4.19 9.87
C ASN A 86 6.84 3.98 8.42
N THR A 87 6.52 5.08 7.75
CA THR A 87 6.14 5.09 6.34
C THR A 87 6.87 6.21 5.62
N ALA A 88 7.51 5.89 4.50
CA ALA A 88 8.16 6.87 3.63
C ALA A 88 7.57 6.78 2.22
N VAL A 89 7.17 7.92 1.67
CA VAL A 89 6.50 7.98 0.35
C VAL A 89 7.32 8.82 -0.60
N GLU A 90 7.54 8.31 -1.81
CA GLU A 90 8.09 9.05 -2.92
C GLU A 90 7.10 9.01 -4.08
N LYS A 91 6.93 10.13 -4.78
CA LYS A 91 6.02 10.26 -5.92
C LYS A 91 6.77 10.76 -7.14
N ALA A 92 6.39 10.26 -8.31
CA ALA A 92 6.90 10.75 -9.58
C ALA A 92 5.76 10.77 -10.61
N VAL A 93 5.65 11.88 -11.35
CA VAL A 93 4.75 11.98 -12.50
C VAL A 93 5.56 11.64 -13.75
N LEU A 94 5.13 10.63 -14.48
CA LEU A 94 5.82 10.11 -15.65
C LEU A 94 5.07 10.44 -16.94
#